data_f7b96fb79cc9c4cdbdf0b1b0d2c2d305
#
_entry.id   f7b96fb79cc9c4cdbdf0b1b0d2c2d305
#
_cell.length_a   1.000
_cell.length_b   1.000
_cell.length_c   1.000
_cell.angle_alpha   90.00
_cell.angle_beta   90.00
_cell.angle_gamma   90.00
#
_symmetry.space_group_name_H-M   'P 1'
#
loop_
_entity.id
_entity.type
_entity.pdbx_description
1 polymer ?
#
loop_
_entity_poly.entity_id
_entity_poly.type
_entity_poly.pdbx_seq_one_letter_code
_entity_poly.pdbx_strand_id
1 'polypeptide(L)'
;MATAELAVVLPAVVLVLALSLGALGLAWDQVRCVDAARTGARAASRGDSAGAVILAARRAAPSGATVSTVTSGDVVRVSVASPPRVAANLLPEWLRASSTASAARETSDPPP
;
A
#
# COMPACT_ATOMS: atom_id res chain seq x y z
N MET A 1 -4.96 -45.37 -14.84
CA MET A 1 -5.91 -44.80 -13.85
C MET A 1 -5.24 -43.81 -12.93
N ALA A 2 -4.22 -44.16 -12.18
CA ALA A 2 -3.52 -43.23 -11.29
C ALA A 2 -2.90 -42.02 -12.03
N THR A 3 -2.38 -42.20 -13.23
CA THR A 3 -1.80 -41.14 -14.04
C THR A 3 -2.82 -40.12 -14.55
N ALA A 4 -4.04 -40.55 -14.86
CA ALA A 4 -5.12 -39.63 -15.28
C ALA A 4 -5.59 -38.75 -14.11
N GLU A 5 -5.70 -39.31 -12.91
CA GLU A 5 -6.02 -38.55 -11.70
C GLU A 5 -4.91 -37.53 -11.37
N LEU A 6 -3.66 -37.94 -11.49
CA LEU A 6 -2.51 -37.08 -11.27
C LEU A 6 -2.48 -35.92 -12.26
N ALA A 7 -2.83 -36.16 -13.52
CA ALA A 7 -2.89 -35.18 -14.58
C ALA A 7 -3.93 -34.07 -14.30
N VAL A 8 -5.00 -34.38 -13.57
CA VAL A 8 -6.02 -33.42 -13.17
C VAL A 8 -5.62 -32.71 -11.87
N VAL A 9 -5.02 -33.44 -10.93
CA VAL A 9 -4.64 -32.90 -9.61
C VAL A 9 -3.47 -31.91 -9.70
N LEU A 10 -2.47 -32.20 -10.54
CA LEU A 10 -1.30 -31.34 -10.68
C LEU A 10 -1.63 -29.91 -11.11
N PRO A 11 -2.42 -29.68 -12.18
CA PRO A 11 -2.82 -28.32 -12.53
C PRO A 11 -3.63 -27.63 -11.45
N ALA A 12 -4.49 -28.35 -10.75
CA ALA A 12 -5.29 -27.81 -9.66
C ALA A 12 -4.41 -27.36 -8.50
N VAL A 13 -3.41 -28.15 -8.11
CA VAL A 13 -2.46 -27.79 -7.05
C VAL A 13 -1.64 -26.56 -7.45
N VAL A 14 -1.16 -26.51 -8.68
CA VAL A 14 -0.40 -25.36 -9.20
C VAL A 14 -1.27 -24.11 -9.18
N LEU A 15 -2.53 -24.21 -9.58
CA LEU A 15 -3.47 -23.08 -9.56
C LEU A 15 -3.69 -22.57 -8.14
N VAL A 16 -3.95 -23.46 -7.19
CA VAL A 16 -4.15 -23.09 -5.77
C VAL A 16 -2.89 -22.44 -5.22
N LEU A 17 -1.72 -22.99 -5.52
CA LEU A 17 -0.45 -22.41 -5.09
C LEU A 17 -0.24 -21.00 -5.67
N ALA A 18 -0.50 -20.83 -6.96
CA ALA A 18 -0.37 -19.53 -7.61
C ALA A 18 -1.32 -18.49 -7.02
N LEU A 19 -2.57 -18.86 -6.75
CA LEU A 19 -3.55 -17.98 -6.11
C LEU A 19 -3.12 -17.61 -4.67
N SER A 20 -2.59 -18.58 -3.93
CA SER A 20 -2.12 -18.38 -2.56
C SER A 20 -0.91 -17.42 -2.51
N LEU A 21 0.05 -17.60 -3.40
CA LEU A 21 1.21 -16.72 -3.50
C LEU A 21 0.80 -15.30 -3.95
N GLY A 22 -0.17 -15.19 -4.84
CA GLY A 22 -0.73 -13.91 -5.27
C GLY A 22 -1.41 -13.19 -4.11
N ALA A 23 -2.22 -13.89 -3.34
CA ALA A 23 -2.88 -13.32 -2.16
C ALA A 23 -1.87 -12.87 -1.10
N LEU A 24 -0.82 -13.65 -0.87
CA LEU A 24 0.25 -13.29 0.06
C LEU A 24 0.98 -12.03 -0.40
N GLY A 25 1.24 -11.90 -1.71
CA GLY A 25 1.85 -10.71 -2.28
C GLY A 25 1.00 -9.46 -2.09
N LEU A 26 -0.32 -9.56 -2.27
CA LEU A 26 -1.25 -8.45 -2.02
C LEU A 26 -1.25 -8.05 -0.54
N ALA A 27 -1.26 -9.03 0.36
CA ALA A 27 -1.21 -8.77 1.80
C ALA A 27 0.09 -8.05 2.18
N TRP A 28 1.21 -8.47 1.61
CA TRP A 28 2.51 -7.83 1.84
C TRP A 28 2.52 -6.38 1.36
N ASP A 29 2.00 -6.13 0.15
CA ASP A 29 1.89 -4.78 -0.39
C ASP A 29 0.99 -3.90 0.48
N GLN A 30 -0.12 -4.46 0.99
CA GLN A 30 -1.03 -3.75 1.89
C GLN A 30 -0.32 -3.32 3.18
N VAL A 31 0.44 -4.21 3.80
CA VAL A 31 1.21 -3.89 5.01
C VAL A 31 2.21 -2.78 4.72
N ARG A 32 2.90 -2.84 3.60
CA ARG A 32 3.87 -1.81 3.22
C ARG A 32 3.21 -0.47 2.92
N CYS A 33 2.04 -0.48 2.29
CA CYS A 33 1.27 0.75 2.05
C CYS A 33 0.82 1.39 3.36
N VAL A 34 0.33 0.60 4.31
CA VAL A 34 -0.05 1.10 5.64
C VAL A 34 1.15 1.71 6.36
N ASP A 35 2.28 1.02 6.35
CA ASP A 35 3.49 1.50 6.99
C ASP A 35 3.99 2.79 6.34
N ALA A 36 3.97 2.86 5.02
CA ALA A 36 4.36 4.05 4.27
C ALA A 36 3.45 5.25 4.58
N ALA A 37 2.14 5.03 4.63
CA ALA A 37 1.17 6.08 4.95
C ALA A 37 1.39 6.60 6.37
N ARG A 38 1.64 5.72 7.33
CA ARG A 38 1.96 6.10 8.71
C ARG A 38 3.26 6.87 8.81
N THR A 39 4.28 6.45 8.08
CA THR A 39 5.58 7.12 8.03
C THR A 39 5.42 8.54 7.47
N GLY A 40 4.66 8.69 6.39
CA GLY A 40 4.34 10.00 5.82
C GLY A 40 3.56 10.88 6.78
N ALA A 41 2.56 10.30 7.46
CA ALA A 41 1.76 11.03 8.44
C ALA A 41 2.59 11.53 9.62
N ARG A 42 3.54 10.72 10.10
CA ARG A 42 4.47 11.16 11.16
C ARG A 42 5.36 12.32 10.69
N ALA A 43 5.85 12.26 9.46
CA ALA A 43 6.63 13.36 8.90
C ALA A 43 5.78 14.64 8.79
N ALA A 44 4.53 14.50 8.36
CA ALA A 44 3.59 15.62 8.28
C ALA A 44 3.30 16.22 9.65
N SER A 45 3.16 15.39 10.69
CA SER A 45 2.89 15.87 12.05
C SER A 45 4.05 16.67 12.62
N ARG A 46 5.28 16.40 12.17
CA ARG A 46 6.46 17.19 12.57
C ARG A 46 6.56 18.52 11.83
N GLY A 47 5.64 18.80 10.91
CA GLY A 47 5.68 20.03 10.12
C GLY A 47 6.59 19.97 8.91
N ASP A 48 7.03 18.76 8.50
CA ASP A 48 7.86 18.59 7.30
C ASP A 48 7.12 19.08 6.04
N SER A 49 7.88 19.53 5.04
CA SER A 49 7.31 19.97 3.77
C SER A 49 6.60 18.81 3.06
N ALA A 50 5.68 19.14 2.16
CA ALA A 50 4.97 18.13 1.37
C ALA A 50 5.94 17.23 0.60
N GLY A 51 7.01 17.78 0.03
CA GLY A 51 8.05 17.01 -0.64
C GLY A 51 8.77 16.04 0.27
N ALA A 52 9.09 16.46 1.50
CA ALA A 52 9.74 15.59 2.49
C ALA A 52 8.80 14.48 2.96
N VAL A 53 7.52 14.77 3.15
CA VAL A 53 6.49 13.79 3.51
C VAL A 53 6.36 12.72 2.43
N ILE A 54 6.26 13.14 1.17
CA ILE A 54 6.16 12.23 0.02
C ILE A 54 7.41 11.35 -0.07
N LEU A 55 8.59 11.92 0.11
CA LEU A 55 9.85 11.18 0.06
C LEU A 55 9.93 10.13 1.18
N ALA A 56 9.54 10.51 2.40
CA ALA A 56 9.53 9.59 3.55
C ALA A 56 8.56 8.42 3.32
N ALA A 57 7.35 8.71 2.83
CA ALA A 57 6.36 7.69 2.53
C ALA A 57 6.84 6.77 1.39
N ARG A 58 7.43 7.35 0.37
CA ARG A 58 7.90 6.60 -0.80
C ARG A 58 9.02 5.63 -0.46
N ARG A 59 9.89 5.96 0.48
CA ARG A 59 10.96 5.07 0.96
C ARG A 59 10.41 3.80 1.63
N ALA A 60 9.30 3.92 2.33
CA ALA A 60 8.66 2.80 3.01
C ALA A 60 7.70 2.02 2.10
N ALA A 61 7.24 2.63 1.02
CA ALA A 61 6.24 2.06 0.11
C ALA A 61 6.83 1.01 -0.82
N PRO A 62 5.99 0.13 -1.41
CA PRO A 62 6.43 -0.76 -2.49
C PRO A 62 6.99 0.03 -3.67
N SER A 63 7.91 -0.58 -4.42
CA SER A 63 8.45 0.04 -5.64
C SER A 63 7.34 0.40 -6.62
N GLY A 64 7.37 1.61 -7.15
CA GLY A 64 6.37 2.09 -8.09
C GLY A 64 5.06 2.52 -7.45
N ALA A 65 4.96 2.54 -6.13
CA ALA A 65 3.76 3.00 -5.44
C ALA A 65 3.51 4.50 -5.70
N THR A 66 2.24 4.86 -5.74
CA THR A 66 1.81 6.25 -5.86
C THR A 66 1.57 6.82 -4.46
N VAL A 67 2.22 7.93 -4.16
CA VAL A 67 2.05 8.64 -2.88
C VAL A 67 1.48 10.02 -3.18
N SER A 68 0.42 10.37 -2.46
CA SER A 68 -0.20 11.69 -2.57
C SER A 68 -0.47 12.26 -1.20
N THR A 69 -0.44 13.58 -1.09
CA THR A 69 -0.76 14.30 0.14
C THR A 69 -1.83 15.34 -0.15
N VAL A 70 -2.78 15.46 0.76
CA VAL A 70 -3.82 16.49 0.73
C VAL A 70 -3.79 17.20 2.08
N THR A 71 -3.67 18.51 2.04
CA THR A 71 -3.72 19.34 3.24
C THR A 71 -5.09 20.01 3.33
N SER A 72 -5.75 19.84 4.47
CA SER A 72 -7.04 20.46 4.74
C SER A 72 -6.96 21.11 6.14
N GLY A 73 -6.78 22.43 6.17
CA GLY A 73 -6.55 23.13 7.44
C GLY A 73 -5.27 22.64 8.13
N ASP A 74 -5.42 22.15 9.35
CA ASP A 74 -4.30 21.62 10.15
C ASP A 74 -4.08 20.12 9.97
N VAL A 75 -4.87 19.47 9.11
CA VAL A 75 -4.80 18.04 8.88
C VAL A 75 -4.14 17.76 7.53
N VAL A 76 -3.13 16.90 7.54
CA VAL A 76 -2.48 16.40 6.32
C VAL A 76 -2.85 14.94 6.15
N ARG A 77 -3.39 14.59 5.00
CA ARG A 77 -3.76 13.22 4.66
C ARG A 77 -2.74 12.66 3.67
N VAL A 78 -2.15 11.54 4.02
CA VAL A 78 -1.19 10.84 3.16
C VAL A 78 -1.83 9.58 2.63
N SER A 79 -1.89 9.44 1.32
CA SER A 79 -2.46 8.26 0.66
C SER A 79 -1.38 7.54 -0.13
N VAL A 80 -1.27 6.24 0.05
CA VAL A 80 -0.31 5.39 -0.64
C VAL A 80 -1.07 4.27 -1.34
N ALA A 81 -0.83 4.10 -2.64
CA ALA A 81 -1.40 3.03 -3.43
C ALA A 81 -0.28 2.21 -4.06
N SER A 82 -0.37 0.88 -3.98
CA SER A 82 0.60 0.00 -4.61
C SER A 82 0.45 0.03 -6.14
N PRO A 83 1.54 -0.23 -6.89
CA PRO A 83 1.45 -0.33 -8.34
C PRO A 83 0.59 -1.53 -8.73
N PRO A 84 -0.12 -1.46 -9.86
CA PRO A 84 -0.87 -2.61 -10.34
C PRO A 84 0.08 -3.74 -10.70
N ARG A 85 -0.10 -4.91 -10.09
CA ARG A 85 0.55 -6.14 -10.53
C ARG A 85 -0.17 -6.64 -11.79
N VAL A 86 0.50 -7.46 -12.60
CA VAL A 86 -0.05 -7.95 -13.85
C VAL A 86 -1.44 -8.58 -13.66
N ALA A 87 -1.63 -9.31 -12.55
CA ALA A 87 -2.92 -9.89 -12.19
C ALA A 87 -3.91 -8.87 -11.61
N ALA A 88 -3.44 -7.72 -11.18
CA ALA A 88 -4.29 -6.73 -10.51
C ALA A 88 -5.25 -6.03 -11.48
N ASN A 89 -4.96 -6.04 -12.78
CA ASN A 89 -5.90 -5.52 -13.78
C ASN A 89 -7.17 -6.34 -13.89
N LEU A 90 -7.15 -7.58 -13.40
CA LEU A 90 -8.29 -8.48 -13.36
C LEU A 90 -9.07 -8.36 -12.03
N LEU A 91 -8.51 -7.64 -11.05
CA LEU A 91 -9.11 -7.50 -9.73
C LEU A 91 -9.90 -6.20 -9.63
N PRO A 92 -11.05 -6.22 -8.92
CA PRO A 92 -11.77 -4.98 -8.61
C PRO A 92 -10.88 -4.00 -7.82
N GLU A 93 -11.15 -2.73 -7.94
CA GLU A 93 -10.36 -1.68 -7.27
C GLU A 93 -10.30 -1.85 -5.76
N TRP A 94 -11.38 -2.35 -5.15
CA TRP A 94 -11.43 -2.56 -3.71
C TRP A 94 -10.47 -3.64 -3.19
N LEU A 95 -9.96 -4.51 -4.09
CA LEU A 95 -8.95 -5.52 -3.76
C LEU A 95 -7.51 -5.02 -3.98
N ARG A 96 -7.33 -3.85 -4.55
CA ARG A 96 -5.98 -3.30 -4.73
C ARG A 96 -5.44 -2.80 -3.40
N ALA A 97 -4.16 -3.05 -3.17
CA ALA A 97 -3.51 -2.59 -1.94
C ALA A 97 -3.41 -1.07 -1.94
N SER A 98 -4.01 -0.45 -0.95
CA SER A 98 -3.93 0.99 -0.74
C SER A 98 -4.11 1.31 0.73
N SER A 99 -3.59 2.43 1.16
CA SER A 99 -3.77 2.89 2.53
C SER A 99 -3.72 4.41 2.59
N THR A 100 -4.51 4.94 3.51
CA THR A 100 -4.54 6.38 3.78
C THR A 100 -4.34 6.60 5.27
N ALA A 101 -3.43 7.49 5.63
CA ALA A 101 -3.24 7.91 7.00
C ALA A 101 -3.34 9.43 7.08
N SER A 102 -3.88 9.93 8.17
CA SER A 102 -4.04 11.35 8.43
C SER A 102 -3.29 11.73 9.69
N ALA A 103 -2.71 12.92 9.70
CA ALA A 103 -2.05 13.47 10.88
C ALA A 103 -2.39 14.95 11.01
N ALA A 104 -2.55 15.41 12.24
CA ALA A 104 -2.65 16.82 12.53
C ALA A 104 -1.25 17.44 12.38
N ARG A 105 -1.17 18.56 11.68
CA ARG A 105 0.07 19.30 11.53
C ARG A 105 0.37 20.03 12.83
N GLU A 106 1.54 19.80 13.40
CA GLU A 106 1.98 20.61 14.52
C GLU A 106 2.32 22.01 14.01
N THR A 107 1.53 22.98 14.44
CA THR A 107 1.85 24.37 14.17
C THR A 107 2.95 24.80 15.13
N SER A 108 4.01 25.35 14.60
CA SER A 108 5.11 25.90 15.41
C SER A 108 4.76 27.25 16.03
N ASP A 109 3.53 27.71 15.88
CA ASP A 109 3.08 28.94 16.50
C ASP A 109 2.90 28.74 18.02
N PRO A 110 3.61 29.49 18.85
CA PRO A 110 3.39 29.40 20.29
C PRO A 110 1.96 29.85 20.62
N PRO A 111 1.32 29.25 21.62
CA PRO A 111 -0.01 29.68 22.02
C PRO A 111 0.03 31.13 22.46
N PRO A 112 -0.99 31.90 22.16
CA PRO A 112 -1.08 33.30 22.53
C PRO A 112 -1.08 33.49 24.04
#